data_38380d3e4c5d7afd676601c564874a82
#
_entry.id   38380d3e4c5d7afd676601c564874a82
#
_cell.length_a   1.000
_cell.length_b   1.000
_cell.length_c   1.000
_cell.angle_alpha   90.00
_cell.angle_beta   90.00
_cell.angle_gamma   90.00
#
_symmetry.space_group_name_H-M   'P 1'
#
loop_
_entity.id
_entity.type
_entity.pdbx_description
1 polymer ?
#
loop_
_entity_poly.entity_id
_entity_poly.type
_entity_poly.pdbx_seq_one_letter_code
_entity_poly.pdbx_strand_id
1 'polypeptide(L)'
;SRYQDRLATTYYRQAEKLRDEKNTELAAQTFLKAAEAAADPKLKATADFDAADVLYKAEKYSEAIPVLIAFKTKHPESPLAQDMLEKLAFAYEKSGDLSSAAQQFQAIAVRDAKKNPTASREATWAAAETYEKAKQPELALKIYQQVITDATNPVDLRAEAYNRIYTYYDKNSLSNEAQTTLKGIAQFYDKLGDKAPPRVKYLGAMAHFKLAQPIYDAFAALPLTQPLKASLAPKKKAMQTAITTYNKVANIGVAEFTTAANYQQALIYQKLSADLMASEKPKGMDELVLEQYVLVLEEQAEPFNQKAIEIYKANANLVKQDVYDSFVQKSFSALAELEPGRYKKSEQIEDAIDEIY
;
A
#
# COMPACT_ATOMS: atom_id res chain seq x y z
N SER A 1 -31.48 -3.71 50.75
CA SER A 1 -31.71 -4.63 51.87
C SER A 1 -32.40 -5.94 51.41
N ARG A 2 -32.60 -6.91 52.32
CA ARG A 2 -33.09 -8.27 52.00
C ARG A 2 -34.41 -8.28 51.18
N TYR A 3 -35.28 -7.31 51.36
CA TYR A 3 -36.52 -7.16 50.59
C TYR A 3 -36.24 -6.73 49.14
N GLN A 4 -35.35 -5.76 48.96
CA GLN A 4 -34.96 -5.26 47.63
C GLN A 4 -34.31 -6.37 46.77
N ASP A 5 -33.44 -7.19 47.39
CA ASP A 5 -32.78 -8.30 46.68
C ASP A 5 -33.75 -9.43 46.33
N ARG A 6 -34.78 -9.64 47.13
CA ARG A 6 -35.88 -10.60 46.80
C ARG A 6 -36.70 -10.10 45.62
N LEU A 7 -37.03 -8.82 45.59
CA LEU A 7 -37.73 -8.18 44.44
C LEU A 7 -36.88 -8.25 43.20
N ALA A 8 -35.60 -7.90 43.30
CA ALA A 8 -34.63 -7.97 42.19
C ALA A 8 -34.53 -9.41 41.65
N THR A 9 -34.42 -10.41 42.50
CA THR A 9 -34.40 -11.85 42.12
C THR A 9 -35.68 -12.24 41.39
N THR A 10 -36.84 -11.72 41.79
CA THR A 10 -38.11 -12.00 41.11
C THR A 10 -38.12 -11.45 39.70
N TYR A 11 -37.73 -10.18 39.53
CA TYR A 11 -37.59 -9.59 38.19
C TYR A 11 -36.54 -10.34 37.37
N TYR A 12 -35.44 -10.72 37.97
CA TYR A 12 -34.39 -11.44 37.28
C TYR A 12 -34.90 -12.77 36.70
N ARG A 13 -35.58 -13.57 37.48
CA ARG A 13 -36.21 -14.84 37.01
C ARG A 13 -37.28 -14.62 35.96
N GLN A 14 -38.07 -13.55 36.08
CA GLN A 14 -39.02 -13.17 35.05
C GLN A 14 -38.32 -12.81 33.74
N ALA A 15 -37.22 -12.07 33.80
CA ALA A 15 -36.42 -11.71 32.63
C ALA A 15 -35.80 -12.94 31.95
N GLU A 16 -35.30 -13.92 32.76
CA GLU A 16 -34.82 -15.20 32.20
C GLU A 16 -35.91 -15.94 31.43
N LYS A 17 -37.11 -16.04 31.99
CA LYS A 17 -38.25 -16.65 31.31
C LYS A 17 -38.58 -15.94 29.99
N LEU A 18 -38.65 -14.62 30.00
CA LEU A 18 -38.89 -13.83 28.81
C LEU A 18 -37.79 -14.00 27.73
N ARG A 19 -36.53 -14.11 28.15
CA ARG A 19 -35.41 -14.45 27.29
C ARG A 19 -35.59 -15.81 26.62
N ASP A 20 -35.95 -16.82 27.38
CA ASP A 20 -36.18 -18.20 26.92
C ASP A 20 -37.39 -18.29 25.98
N GLU A 21 -38.38 -17.43 26.17
CA GLU A 21 -39.54 -17.23 25.27
C GLU A 21 -39.20 -16.37 24.04
N LYS A 22 -37.94 -15.92 23.88
CA LYS A 22 -37.45 -15.05 22.82
C LYS A 22 -38.09 -13.66 22.75
N ASN A 23 -38.66 -13.21 23.86
CA ASN A 23 -39.19 -11.84 24.00
C ASN A 23 -38.07 -10.92 24.48
N THR A 24 -37.16 -10.62 23.53
CA THR A 24 -35.83 -10.02 23.78
C THR A 24 -35.93 -8.62 24.42
N GLU A 25 -36.80 -7.73 23.88
CA GLU A 25 -36.89 -6.36 24.40
C GLU A 25 -37.47 -6.32 25.80
N LEU A 26 -38.51 -7.11 26.05
CA LEU A 26 -39.15 -7.17 27.38
C LEU A 26 -38.22 -7.85 28.38
N ALA A 27 -37.44 -8.86 27.96
CA ALA A 27 -36.40 -9.47 28.78
C ALA A 27 -35.34 -8.45 29.22
N ALA A 28 -34.81 -7.66 28.27
CA ALA A 28 -33.83 -6.59 28.55
C ALA A 28 -34.38 -5.56 29.55
N GLN A 29 -35.58 -5.05 29.29
CA GLN A 29 -36.23 -4.11 30.19
C GLN A 29 -36.44 -4.69 31.59
N THR A 30 -36.79 -5.98 31.68
CA THR A 30 -37.03 -6.67 32.97
C THR A 30 -35.73 -6.94 33.73
N PHE A 31 -34.63 -7.25 33.03
CA PHE A 31 -33.30 -7.28 33.62
C PHE A 31 -32.90 -5.92 34.18
N LEU A 32 -33.14 -4.81 33.46
CA LEU A 32 -32.86 -3.46 33.98
C LEU A 32 -33.69 -3.16 35.25
N LYS A 33 -34.97 -3.57 35.31
CA LYS A 33 -35.78 -3.46 36.56
C LYS A 33 -35.17 -4.29 37.71
N ALA A 34 -34.64 -5.47 37.41
CA ALA A 34 -33.93 -6.25 38.39
C ALA A 34 -32.68 -5.51 38.92
N ALA A 35 -31.90 -4.89 38.03
CA ALA A 35 -30.73 -4.11 38.41
C ALA A 35 -31.10 -2.88 39.28
N GLU A 36 -32.18 -2.19 38.94
CA GLU A 36 -32.66 -1.03 39.72
C GLU A 36 -33.11 -1.44 41.12
N ALA A 37 -33.81 -2.58 41.23
CA ALA A 37 -34.32 -3.09 42.54
C ALA A 37 -33.23 -3.65 43.43
N ALA A 38 -32.11 -4.11 42.87
CA ALA A 38 -31.04 -4.78 43.60
C ALA A 38 -30.29 -3.85 44.54
N ALA A 39 -30.14 -4.27 45.81
CA ALA A 39 -29.25 -3.66 46.78
C ALA A 39 -27.84 -4.30 46.74
N ASP A 40 -27.74 -5.56 46.40
CA ASP A 40 -26.47 -6.25 46.21
C ASP A 40 -25.77 -5.77 44.91
N PRO A 41 -24.56 -5.19 45.01
CA PRO A 41 -23.83 -4.69 43.86
C PRO A 41 -23.53 -5.75 42.80
N LYS A 42 -23.32 -7.01 43.24
CA LYS A 42 -23.05 -8.11 42.31
C LYS A 42 -24.29 -8.48 41.50
N LEU A 43 -25.43 -8.62 42.17
CA LEU A 43 -26.71 -8.89 41.50
C LEU A 43 -27.06 -7.75 40.53
N LYS A 44 -26.83 -6.51 40.95
CA LYS A 44 -27.04 -5.32 40.14
C LYS A 44 -26.19 -5.34 38.83
N ALA A 45 -24.88 -5.60 38.98
CA ALA A 45 -23.98 -5.67 37.85
C ALA A 45 -24.34 -6.83 36.90
N THR A 46 -24.71 -7.99 37.43
CA THR A 46 -25.14 -9.15 36.64
C THR A 46 -26.39 -8.84 35.84
N ALA A 47 -27.40 -8.22 36.46
CA ALA A 47 -28.65 -7.90 35.78
C ALA A 47 -28.47 -6.79 34.71
N ASP A 48 -27.67 -5.74 35.00
CA ASP A 48 -27.34 -4.72 34.00
C ASP A 48 -26.58 -5.33 32.80
N PHE A 49 -25.68 -6.32 33.05
CA PHE A 49 -24.97 -7.03 32.00
C PHE A 49 -25.92 -7.90 31.16
N ASP A 50 -26.77 -8.69 31.79
CA ASP A 50 -27.69 -9.59 31.09
C ASP A 50 -28.71 -8.83 30.25
N ALA A 51 -29.10 -7.63 30.69
CA ALA A 51 -29.93 -6.73 29.87
C ALA A 51 -29.24 -6.35 28.52
N ALA A 52 -27.93 -6.08 28.58
CA ALA A 52 -27.18 -5.78 27.36
C ALA A 52 -26.92 -7.06 26.53
N ASP A 53 -26.57 -8.17 27.19
CA ASP A 53 -26.19 -9.42 26.54
C ASP A 53 -27.36 -10.07 25.79
N VAL A 54 -28.58 -9.99 26.33
CA VAL A 54 -29.77 -10.52 25.64
C VAL A 54 -30.06 -9.78 24.32
N LEU A 55 -29.91 -8.46 24.29
CA LEU A 55 -30.04 -7.68 23.08
C LEU A 55 -28.91 -7.98 22.09
N TYR A 56 -27.67 -8.05 22.59
CA TYR A 56 -26.49 -8.34 21.79
C TYR A 56 -26.58 -9.73 21.11
N LYS A 57 -26.94 -10.76 21.87
CA LYS A 57 -27.13 -12.14 21.36
C LYS A 57 -28.29 -12.28 20.39
N ALA A 58 -29.30 -11.45 20.51
CA ALA A 58 -30.42 -11.36 19.56
C ALA A 58 -30.09 -10.50 18.33
N GLU A 59 -28.84 -10.09 18.16
CA GLU A 59 -28.33 -9.25 17.06
C GLU A 59 -29.02 -7.86 16.96
N LYS A 60 -29.65 -7.41 18.05
CA LYS A 60 -30.25 -6.09 18.17
C LYS A 60 -29.19 -5.06 18.59
N TYR A 61 -28.16 -4.89 17.73
CA TYR A 61 -26.95 -4.16 18.07
C TYR A 61 -27.21 -2.68 18.39
N SER A 62 -28.07 -2.02 17.61
CA SER A 62 -28.41 -0.60 17.86
C SER A 62 -29.07 -0.37 19.21
N GLU A 63 -29.86 -1.36 19.69
CA GLU A 63 -30.50 -1.33 21.01
C GLU A 63 -29.54 -1.73 22.12
N ALA A 64 -28.62 -2.66 21.83
CA ALA A 64 -27.61 -3.16 22.78
C ALA A 64 -26.56 -2.07 23.14
N ILE A 65 -26.15 -1.25 22.18
CA ILE A 65 -25.08 -0.24 22.34
C ILE A 65 -25.32 0.68 23.55
N PRO A 66 -26.45 1.37 23.72
CA PRO A 66 -26.66 2.23 24.87
C PRO A 66 -26.65 1.47 26.20
N VAL A 67 -27.12 0.22 26.23
CA VAL A 67 -27.14 -0.61 27.43
C VAL A 67 -25.71 -1.09 27.78
N LEU A 68 -24.90 -1.47 26.77
CA LEU A 68 -23.48 -1.79 26.94
C LEU A 68 -22.68 -0.60 27.49
N ILE A 69 -22.92 0.60 26.96
CA ILE A 69 -22.28 1.83 27.43
C ILE A 69 -22.67 2.11 28.89
N ALA A 70 -23.96 2.02 29.21
CA ALA A 70 -24.46 2.20 30.56
C ALA A 70 -23.84 1.22 31.54
N PHE A 71 -23.75 -0.09 31.18
CA PHE A 71 -23.09 -1.10 31.95
C PHE A 71 -21.63 -0.77 32.24
N LYS A 72 -20.85 -0.47 31.18
CA LYS A 72 -19.43 -0.09 31.29
C LYS A 72 -19.21 1.11 32.22
N THR A 73 -20.11 2.10 32.14
CA THR A 73 -20.03 3.32 32.97
C THR A 73 -20.37 3.06 34.43
N LYS A 74 -21.39 2.23 34.70
CA LYS A 74 -21.85 1.94 36.07
C LYS A 74 -20.95 0.92 36.80
N HIS A 75 -20.33 0.01 36.05
CA HIS A 75 -19.61 -1.13 36.58
C HIS A 75 -18.20 -1.31 36.01
N PRO A 76 -17.35 -0.26 36.02
CA PRO A 76 -16.04 -0.30 35.34
C PRO A 76 -15.10 -1.36 35.92
N GLU A 77 -15.25 -1.69 37.21
CA GLU A 77 -14.41 -2.67 37.90
C GLU A 77 -14.97 -4.11 37.84
N SER A 78 -16.11 -4.30 37.18
CA SER A 78 -16.71 -5.64 37.06
C SER A 78 -15.86 -6.51 36.14
N PRO A 79 -15.62 -7.79 36.48
CA PRO A 79 -15.01 -8.74 35.55
C PRO A 79 -15.76 -8.86 34.22
N LEU A 80 -17.07 -8.62 34.22
CA LEU A 80 -17.92 -8.64 33.04
C LEU A 80 -17.68 -7.43 32.11
N ALA A 81 -16.94 -6.39 32.57
CA ALA A 81 -16.59 -5.25 31.80
C ALA A 81 -15.34 -5.44 30.91
N GLN A 82 -14.62 -6.56 31.08
CA GLN A 82 -13.36 -6.81 30.39
C GLN A 82 -13.51 -6.80 28.85
N ASP A 83 -14.56 -7.40 28.32
CA ASP A 83 -14.81 -7.56 26.88
C ASP A 83 -15.79 -6.50 26.32
N MET A 84 -16.05 -5.44 27.10
CA MET A 84 -17.04 -4.44 26.67
C MET A 84 -16.58 -3.61 25.47
N LEU A 85 -15.28 -3.37 25.33
CA LEU A 85 -14.74 -2.65 24.18
C LEU A 85 -14.92 -3.45 22.91
N GLU A 86 -14.65 -4.76 22.95
CA GLU A 86 -14.82 -5.69 21.84
C GLU A 86 -16.29 -5.82 21.44
N LYS A 87 -17.18 -5.99 22.44
CA LYS A 87 -18.63 -6.05 22.19
C LYS A 87 -19.15 -4.75 21.57
N LEU A 88 -18.70 -3.60 22.06
CA LEU A 88 -19.07 -2.30 21.50
C LEU A 88 -18.51 -2.11 20.10
N ALA A 89 -17.23 -2.45 19.84
CA ALA A 89 -16.65 -2.38 18.51
C ALA A 89 -17.47 -3.17 17.50
N PHE A 90 -17.78 -4.43 17.83
CA PHE A 90 -18.57 -5.31 17.00
C PHE A 90 -20.01 -4.81 16.78
N ALA A 91 -20.67 -4.35 17.85
CA ALA A 91 -22.03 -3.83 17.77
C ALA A 91 -22.12 -2.58 16.90
N TYR A 92 -21.13 -1.67 17.01
CA TYR A 92 -21.03 -0.49 16.17
C TYR A 92 -20.76 -0.86 14.69
N GLU A 93 -19.86 -1.82 14.40
CA GLU A 93 -19.66 -2.31 13.03
C GLU A 93 -20.96 -2.88 12.44
N LYS A 94 -21.68 -3.70 13.19
CA LYS A 94 -22.93 -4.32 12.73
C LYS A 94 -24.09 -3.33 12.59
N SER A 95 -24.12 -2.27 13.40
CA SER A 95 -25.11 -1.20 13.26
C SER A 95 -24.75 -0.17 12.18
N GLY A 96 -23.54 -0.25 11.59
CA GLY A 96 -23.06 0.65 10.53
C GLY A 96 -22.38 1.93 11.04
N ASP A 97 -22.25 2.13 12.35
CA ASP A 97 -21.48 3.24 12.95
C ASP A 97 -19.99 2.88 13.00
N LEU A 98 -19.36 2.88 11.83
CA LEU A 98 -17.95 2.52 11.69
C LEU A 98 -17.01 3.51 12.40
N SER A 99 -17.41 4.77 12.52
CA SER A 99 -16.61 5.78 13.25
C SER A 99 -16.48 5.42 14.72
N SER A 100 -17.61 5.10 15.37
CA SER A 100 -17.62 4.67 16.77
C SER A 100 -16.92 3.31 16.96
N ALA A 101 -17.06 2.38 16.01
CA ALA A 101 -16.32 1.13 16.03
C ALA A 101 -14.80 1.35 16.04
N ALA A 102 -14.29 2.23 15.15
CA ALA A 102 -12.87 2.57 15.10
C ALA A 102 -12.36 3.18 16.43
N GLN A 103 -13.18 4.00 17.09
CA GLN A 103 -12.85 4.55 18.40
C GLN A 103 -12.73 3.44 19.47
N GLN A 104 -13.57 2.41 19.42
CA GLN A 104 -13.45 1.29 20.33
C GLN A 104 -12.15 0.50 20.08
N PHE A 105 -11.76 0.27 18.82
CA PHE A 105 -10.48 -0.35 18.50
C PHE A 105 -9.30 0.48 19.02
N GLN A 106 -9.34 1.80 18.92
CA GLN A 106 -8.32 2.66 19.55
C GLN A 106 -8.29 2.50 21.08
N ALA A 107 -9.44 2.41 21.73
CA ALA A 107 -9.52 2.18 23.17
C ALA A 107 -8.94 0.80 23.56
N ILE A 108 -9.19 -0.25 22.78
CA ILE A 108 -8.58 -1.58 22.94
C ILE A 108 -7.05 -1.48 22.81
N ALA A 109 -6.57 -0.78 21.78
CA ALA A 109 -5.14 -0.58 21.58
C ALA A 109 -4.46 0.08 22.78
N VAL A 110 -5.06 1.11 23.35
CA VAL A 110 -4.55 1.79 24.55
C VAL A 110 -4.58 0.87 25.78
N ARG A 111 -5.68 0.15 26.01
CA ARG A 111 -5.82 -0.80 27.12
C ARG A 111 -4.71 -1.86 27.09
N ASP A 112 -4.43 -2.39 25.90
CA ASP A 112 -3.56 -3.55 25.74
C ASP A 112 -2.07 -3.18 25.53
N ALA A 113 -1.77 -1.92 25.35
CA ALA A 113 -0.42 -1.44 25.00
C ALA A 113 0.72 -2.00 25.88
N LYS A 114 0.50 -2.11 27.17
CA LYS A 114 1.51 -2.63 28.12
C LYS A 114 1.42 -4.13 28.37
N LYS A 115 0.20 -4.69 28.37
CA LYS A 115 -0.05 -6.08 28.74
C LYS A 115 0.08 -7.04 27.56
N ASN A 116 -0.36 -6.62 26.40
CA ASN A 116 -0.33 -7.40 25.17
C ASN A 116 -0.02 -6.49 23.95
N PRO A 117 1.25 -6.14 23.74
CA PRO A 117 1.64 -5.23 22.64
C PRO A 117 1.22 -5.73 21.25
N THR A 118 1.09 -7.05 21.07
CA THR A 118 0.62 -7.62 19.80
C THR A 118 -0.85 -7.30 19.56
N ALA A 119 -1.72 -7.59 20.54
CA ALA A 119 -3.14 -7.23 20.45
C ALA A 119 -3.35 -5.70 20.30
N SER A 120 -2.52 -4.90 20.99
CA SER A 120 -2.54 -3.44 20.83
C SER A 120 -2.25 -3.00 19.39
N ARG A 121 -1.25 -3.59 18.75
CA ARG A 121 -0.93 -3.30 17.34
C ARG A 121 -2.04 -3.75 16.38
N GLU A 122 -2.60 -4.93 16.63
CA GLU A 122 -3.74 -5.44 15.84
C GLU A 122 -4.96 -4.51 15.96
N ALA A 123 -5.29 -4.06 17.16
CA ALA A 123 -6.38 -3.11 17.41
C ALA A 123 -6.09 -1.74 16.78
N THR A 124 -4.84 -1.25 16.85
CA THR A 124 -4.42 -0.01 16.16
C THR A 124 -4.64 -0.11 14.66
N TRP A 125 -4.25 -1.24 14.06
CA TRP A 125 -4.44 -1.48 12.64
C TRP A 125 -5.92 -1.58 12.26
N ALA A 126 -6.70 -2.33 13.05
CA ALA A 126 -8.15 -2.45 12.87
C ALA A 126 -8.85 -1.08 12.94
N ALA A 127 -8.42 -0.20 13.85
CA ALA A 127 -8.94 1.16 13.93
C ALA A 127 -8.70 1.94 12.64
N ALA A 128 -7.49 1.88 12.07
CA ALA A 128 -7.16 2.55 10.82
C ALA A 128 -8.01 2.03 9.65
N GLU A 129 -8.09 0.71 9.47
CA GLU A 129 -8.90 0.10 8.41
C GLU A 129 -10.40 0.40 8.56
N THR A 130 -10.88 0.48 9.80
CA THR A 130 -12.28 0.82 10.08
C THR A 130 -12.56 2.29 9.75
N TYR A 131 -11.62 3.21 10.01
CA TYR A 131 -11.73 4.60 9.56
C TYR A 131 -11.71 4.73 8.03
N GLU A 132 -10.91 3.92 7.32
CA GLU A 132 -10.96 3.87 5.85
C GLU A 132 -12.36 3.46 5.35
N LYS A 133 -12.94 2.41 5.93
CA LYS A 133 -14.31 1.95 5.63
C LYS A 133 -15.36 3.01 5.98
N ALA A 134 -15.14 3.76 7.05
CA ALA A 134 -15.99 4.88 7.48
C ALA A 134 -15.87 6.11 6.58
N LYS A 135 -15.03 6.09 5.54
CA LYS A 135 -14.71 7.22 4.66
C LYS A 135 -14.14 8.43 5.44
N GLN A 136 -13.33 8.13 6.43
CA GLN A 136 -12.58 9.09 7.25
C GLN A 136 -11.06 8.86 7.09
N PRO A 137 -10.53 9.01 5.86
CA PRO A 137 -9.16 8.65 5.55
C PRO A 137 -8.13 9.46 6.34
N GLU A 138 -8.42 10.71 6.71
CA GLU A 138 -7.50 11.55 7.47
C GLU A 138 -7.19 10.95 8.84
N LEU A 139 -8.17 10.31 9.48
CA LEU A 139 -7.99 9.62 10.76
C LEU A 139 -7.16 8.34 10.57
N ALA A 140 -7.43 7.59 9.51
CA ALA A 140 -6.64 6.41 9.16
C ALA A 140 -5.17 6.77 8.87
N LEU A 141 -4.93 7.80 8.05
CA LEU A 141 -3.57 8.29 7.73
C LEU A 141 -2.80 8.70 8.98
N LYS A 142 -3.47 9.37 9.93
CA LYS A 142 -2.86 9.76 11.21
C LYS A 142 -2.40 8.55 12.01
N ILE A 143 -3.21 7.48 12.05
CA ILE A 143 -2.84 6.23 12.71
C ILE A 143 -1.67 5.56 11.99
N TYR A 144 -1.70 5.44 10.66
CA TYR A 144 -0.58 4.87 9.90
C TYR A 144 0.72 5.65 10.10
N GLN A 145 0.63 6.99 10.17
CA GLN A 145 1.81 7.83 10.47
C GLN A 145 2.37 7.54 11.86
N GLN A 146 1.54 7.30 12.88
CA GLN A 146 1.98 6.87 14.20
C GLN A 146 2.66 5.51 14.15
N VAL A 147 2.10 4.55 13.39
CA VAL A 147 2.71 3.22 13.19
C VAL A 147 4.11 3.34 12.59
N ILE A 148 4.30 4.21 11.60
CA ILE A 148 5.61 4.43 10.95
C ILE A 148 6.63 5.00 11.92
N THR A 149 6.25 5.98 12.74
CA THR A 149 7.17 6.72 13.61
C THR A 149 7.56 5.95 14.86
N ASP A 150 6.74 5.00 15.30
CA ASP A 150 7.05 4.16 16.44
C ASP A 150 8.02 3.03 16.03
N ALA A 151 9.28 3.19 16.44
CA ALA A 151 10.33 2.22 16.15
C ALA A 151 10.15 0.85 16.82
N THR A 152 9.26 0.72 17.81
CA THR A 152 8.91 -0.55 18.45
C THR A 152 8.01 -1.43 17.59
N ASN A 153 7.38 -0.85 16.58
CA ASN A 153 6.60 -1.61 15.62
C ASN A 153 7.49 -2.47 14.69
N PRO A 154 7.03 -3.68 14.34
CA PRO A 154 7.71 -4.52 13.37
C PRO A 154 7.97 -3.79 12.05
N VAL A 155 9.11 -4.10 11.43
CA VAL A 155 9.55 -3.48 10.18
C VAL A 155 8.51 -3.66 9.07
N ASP A 156 7.91 -4.86 8.95
CA ASP A 156 6.88 -5.14 7.94
C ASP A 156 5.60 -4.33 8.17
N LEU A 157 5.20 -4.14 9.43
CA LEU A 157 4.01 -3.34 9.76
C LEU A 157 4.22 -1.86 9.40
N ARG A 158 5.41 -1.33 9.70
CA ARG A 158 5.78 0.05 9.33
C ARG A 158 5.84 0.23 7.81
N ALA A 159 6.36 -0.77 7.09
CA ALA A 159 6.39 -0.76 5.63
C ALA A 159 4.98 -0.77 5.03
N GLU A 160 4.07 -1.57 5.59
CA GLU A 160 2.69 -1.61 5.11
C GLU A 160 1.94 -0.30 5.41
N ALA A 161 2.20 0.33 6.55
CA ALA A 161 1.66 1.67 6.84
C ALA A 161 2.12 2.72 5.82
N TYR A 162 3.40 2.70 5.44
CA TYR A 162 3.90 3.52 4.32
C TYR A 162 3.16 3.26 3.03
N ASN A 163 2.94 1.99 2.69
CA ASN A 163 2.23 1.59 1.48
C ASN A 163 0.77 2.07 1.47
N ARG A 164 0.07 1.99 2.62
CA ARG A 164 -1.30 2.51 2.76
C ARG A 164 -1.37 4.02 2.54
N ILE A 165 -0.46 4.78 3.14
CA ILE A 165 -0.38 6.23 2.97
C ILE A 165 -0.07 6.59 1.51
N TYR A 166 0.94 5.92 0.90
CA TYR A 166 1.29 6.15 -0.50
C TYR A 166 0.10 5.86 -1.43
N THR A 167 -0.55 4.71 -1.25
CA THR A 167 -1.69 4.30 -2.08
C THR A 167 -2.84 5.29 -1.99
N TYR A 168 -3.10 5.84 -0.81
CA TYR A 168 -4.12 6.87 -0.65
C TYR A 168 -3.79 8.14 -1.42
N TYR A 169 -2.58 8.67 -1.28
CA TYR A 169 -2.17 9.89 -1.96
C TYR A 169 -2.10 9.71 -3.49
N ASP A 170 -1.59 8.58 -3.95
CA ASP A 170 -1.51 8.24 -5.37
C ASP A 170 -2.89 8.16 -6.03
N LYS A 171 -3.83 7.42 -5.40
CA LYS A 171 -5.22 7.30 -5.89
C LYS A 171 -5.99 8.61 -5.92
N ASN A 172 -5.68 9.54 -5.01
CA ASN A 172 -6.34 10.84 -4.94
C ASN A 172 -5.58 11.94 -5.69
N SER A 173 -4.57 11.58 -6.49
CA SER A 173 -3.77 12.51 -7.29
C SER A 173 -3.07 13.61 -6.46
N LEU A 174 -2.77 13.32 -5.20
CA LEU A 174 -2.01 14.18 -4.29
C LEU A 174 -0.50 13.98 -4.50
N SER A 175 -0.02 14.49 -5.62
CA SER A 175 1.31 14.15 -6.15
C SER A 175 2.46 14.55 -5.22
N ASN A 176 2.37 15.67 -4.52
CA ASN A 176 3.42 16.12 -3.60
C ASN A 176 3.53 15.22 -2.38
N GLU A 177 2.38 14.84 -1.81
CA GLU A 177 2.28 13.94 -0.66
C GLU A 177 2.72 12.52 -1.04
N ALA A 178 2.29 12.05 -2.21
CA ALA A 178 2.71 10.76 -2.77
C ALA A 178 4.24 10.73 -2.96
N GLN A 179 4.83 11.78 -3.55
CA GLN A 179 6.28 11.87 -3.74
C GLN A 179 7.03 11.93 -2.41
N THR A 180 6.52 12.67 -1.43
CA THR A 180 7.10 12.73 -0.08
C THR A 180 7.07 11.36 0.58
N THR A 181 5.97 10.63 0.44
CA THR A 181 5.84 9.27 0.98
C THR A 181 6.79 8.29 0.28
N LEU A 182 6.94 8.38 -1.06
CA LEU A 182 7.93 7.58 -1.80
C LEU A 182 9.35 7.82 -1.29
N LYS A 183 9.73 9.07 -1.04
CA LYS A 183 11.04 9.40 -0.43
C LYS A 183 11.19 8.76 0.95
N GLY A 184 10.14 8.76 1.76
CA GLY A 184 10.12 8.09 3.06
C GLY A 184 10.32 6.58 2.93
N ILE A 185 9.64 5.92 2.00
CA ILE A 185 9.78 4.48 1.70
C ILE A 185 11.22 4.16 1.26
N ALA A 186 11.76 4.94 0.32
CA ALA A 186 13.11 4.75 -0.17
C ALA A 186 14.16 4.88 0.95
N GLN A 187 14.05 5.91 1.79
CA GLN A 187 14.92 6.10 2.95
C GLN A 187 14.78 4.98 3.99
N PHE A 188 13.54 4.49 4.19
CA PHE A 188 13.30 3.38 5.11
C PHE A 188 13.98 2.09 4.64
N TYR A 189 13.86 1.78 3.34
CA TYR A 189 14.61 0.68 2.73
C TYR A 189 16.13 0.89 2.82
N ASP A 190 16.64 2.07 2.45
CA ASP A 190 18.07 2.36 2.41
C ASP A 190 18.75 2.19 3.78
N LYS A 191 18.03 2.46 4.88
CA LYS A 191 18.54 2.23 6.25
C LYS A 191 18.69 0.75 6.59
N LEU A 192 17.87 -0.12 6.01
CA LEU A 192 17.89 -1.56 6.24
C LEU A 192 18.82 -2.29 5.26
N GLY A 193 18.95 -1.78 4.04
CA GLY A 193 19.76 -2.33 2.97
C GLY A 193 19.48 -3.81 2.73
N ASP A 194 20.53 -4.62 2.65
CA ASP A 194 20.44 -6.06 2.39
C ASP A 194 19.66 -6.85 3.46
N LYS A 195 19.56 -6.31 4.67
CA LYS A 195 18.78 -6.92 5.77
C LYS A 195 17.27 -6.67 5.66
N ALA A 196 16.84 -5.89 4.68
CA ALA A 196 15.42 -5.58 4.51
C ALA A 196 14.62 -6.86 4.20
N PRO A 197 13.48 -7.08 4.87
CA PRO A 197 12.56 -8.16 4.52
C PRO A 197 12.06 -8.05 3.07
N PRO A 198 11.58 -9.15 2.45
CA PRO A 198 11.13 -9.13 1.05
C PRO A 198 10.10 -8.05 0.72
N ARG A 199 9.14 -7.81 1.62
CA ARG A 199 8.12 -6.75 1.44
C ARG A 199 8.73 -5.36 1.43
N VAL A 200 9.70 -5.10 2.30
CA VAL A 200 10.40 -3.81 2.36
C VAL A 200 11.29 -3.62 1.14
N LYS A 201 11.97 -4.67 0.67
CA LYS A 201 12.72 -4.64 -0.61
C LYS A 201 11.82 -4.29 -1.78
N TYR A 202 10.64 -4.92 -1.87
CA TYR A 202 9.66 -4.61 -2.91
C TYR A 202 9.23 -3.14 -2.90
N LEU A 203 8.82 -2.63 -1.74
CA LEU A 203 8.39 -1.23 -1.60
C LEU A 203 9.55 -0.26 -1.85
N GLY A 204 10.76 -0.60 -1.40
CA GLY A 204 11.97 0.17 -1.67
C GLY A 204 12.31 0.26 -3.15
N ALA A 205 12.25 -0.87 -3.86
CA ALA A 205 12.46 -0.93 -5.31
C ALA A 205 11.41 -0.12 -6.07
N MET A 206 10.14 -0.28 -5.71
CA MET A 206 9.03 0.51 -6.25
C MET A 206 9.25 2.01 -6.05
N ALA A 207 9.61 2.42 -4.84
CA ALA A 207 9.80 3.83 -4.52
C ALA A 207 10.98 4.43 -5.30
N HIS A 208 12.14 3.75 -5.30
CA HIS A 208 13.29 4.18 -6.08
C HIS A 208 13.00 4.23 -7.58
N PHE A 209 12.27 3.26 -8.13
CA PHE A 209 11.89 3.25 -9.53
C PHE A 209 10.99 4.44 -9.89
N LYS A 210 9.95 4.71 -9.09
CA LYS A 210 9.05 5.85 -9.31
C LYS A 210 9.78 7.20 -9.15
N LEU A 211 10.68 7.32 -8.18
CA LEU A 211 11.51 8.52 -7.99
C LEU A 211 12.55 8.73 -9.08
N ALA A 212 12.90 7.71 -9.84
CA ALA A 212 13.81 7.80 -10.98
C ALA A 212 13.16 8.46 -12.22
N GLN A 213 11.83 8.40 -12.36
CA GLN A 213 11.13 8.95 -13.53
C GLN A 213 11.40 10.44 -13.77
N PRO A 214 11.27 11.34 -12.76
CA PRO A 214 11.59 12.75 -12.96
C PRO A 214 13.06 13.00 -13.38
N ILE A 215 13.98 12.13 -12.98
CA ILE A 215 15.40 12.21 -13.36
C ILE A 215 15.57 11.85 -14.84
N TYR A 216 14.87 10.82 -15.31
CA TYR A 216 14.80 10.49 -16.73
C TYR A 216 14.18 11.64 -17.55
N ASP A 217 13.06 12.18 -17.09
CA ASP A 217 12.35 13.26 -17.78
C ASP A 217 13.23 14.50 -17.92
N ALA A 218 13.99 14.86 -16.88
CA ALA A 218 14.96 15.94 -16.92
C ALA A 218 16.08 15.69 -17.95
N PHE A 219 16.60 14.46 -18.06
CA PHE A 219 17.54 14.08 -19.09
C PHE A 219 16.91 14.19 -20.49
N ALA A 220 15.72 13.62 -20.65
CA ALA A 220 15.03 13.57 -21.95
C ALA A 220 14.70 14.97 -22.49
N ALA A 221 14.37 15.91 -21.60
CA ALA A 221 14.01 17.28 -21.94
C ALA A 221 15.19 18.16 -22.41
N LEU A 222 16.45 17.79 -22.11
CA LEU A 222 17.62 18.58 -22.51
C LEU A 222 17.82 18.53 -24.06
N PRO A 223 17.71 19.65 -24.76
CA PRO A 223 17.91 19.69 -26.21
C PRO A 223 19.40 19.63 -26.57
N LEU A 224 19.70 19.17 -27.78
CA LEU A 224 21.02 19.27 -28.40
C LEU A 224 21.03 20.38 -29.45
N THR A 225 21.58 21.53 -29.07
CA THR A 225 21.68 22.75 -29.89
C THR A 225 23.13 23.06 -30.24
N GLN A 226 23.34 23.99 -31.18
CA GLN A 226 24.68 24.48 -31.52
C GLN A 226 25.17 25.52 -30.48
N PRO A 227 26.45 25.50 -30.10
CA PRO A 227 27.48 24.51 -30.46
C PRO A 227 27.25 23.15 -29.77
N LEU A 228 27.22 22.08 -30.57
CA LEU A 228 26.83 20.73 -30.07
C LEU A 228 27.63 20.28 -28.83
N LYS A 229 28.95 20.56 -28.80
CA LYS A 229 29.81 20.20 -27.64
C LYS A 229 29.31 20.82 -26.33
N ALA A 230 28.80 22.04 -26.38
CA ALA A 230 28.31 22.76 -25.21
C ALA A 230 27.00 22.20 -24.69
N SER A 231 26.07 21.79 -25.56
CA SER A 231 24.78 21.21 -25.18
C SER A 231 24.86 19.70 -24.84
N LEU A 232 25.82 18.99 -25.45
CA LEU A 232 26.03 17.56 -25.22
C LEU A 232 26.58 17.23 -23.80
N ALA A 233 27.48 18.09 -23.29
CA ALA A 233 28.09 17.87 -21.99
C ALA A 233 27.09 17.80 -20.83
N PRO A 234 26.14 18.74 -20.65
CA PRO A 234 25.11 18.64 -19.61
C PRO A 234 24.15 17.46 -19.87
N LYS A 235 23.84 17.14 -21.14
CA LYS A 235 22.99 15.99 -21.47
C LYS A 235 23.64 14.66 -21.09
N LYS A 236 24.92 14.47 -21.37
CA LYS A 236 25.69 13.28 -20.93
C LYS A 236 25.75 13.18 -19.39
N LYS A 237 25.90 14.30 -18.68
CA LYS A 237 25.87 14.31 -17.22
C LYS A 237 24.51 13.88 -16.68
N ALA A 238 23.42 14.40 -17.25
CA ALA A 238 22.05 14.00 -16.87
C ALA A 238 21.77 12.52 -17.19
N MET A 239 22.26 12.05 -18.37
CA MET A 239 22.22 10.62 -18.73
C MET A 239 22.89 9.76 -17.66
N GLN A 240 24.12 10.11 -17.26
CA GLN A 240 24.85 9.34 -16.26
C GLN A 240 24.12 9.31 -14.91
N THR A 241 23.52 10.40 -14.49
CA THR A 241 22.68 10.46 -13.28
C THR A 241 21.49 9.52 -13.40
N ALA A 242 20.78 9.53 -14.52
CA ALA A 242 19.63 8.64 -14.75
C ALA A 242 20.06 7.16 -14.76
N ILE A 243 21.14 6.81 -15.46
CA ILE A 243 21.71 5.45 -15.47
C ILE A 243 22.05 4.98 -14.06
N THR A 244 22.77 5.80 -13.30
CA THR A 244 23.16 5.46 -11.91
C THR A 244 21.93 5.22 -11.02
N THR A 245 20.88 6.03 -11.22
CA THR A 245 19.63 5.90 -10.44
C THR A 245 18.91 4.60 -10.78
N TYR A 246 18.77 4.23 -12.05
CA TYR A 246 18.14 2.95 -12.41
C TYR A 246 19.03 1.73 -12.08
N ASN A 247 20.34 1.86 -12.11
CA ASN A 247 21.24 0.82 -11.60
C ASN A 247 20.99 0.53 -10.12
N LYS A 248 20.76 1.56 -9.30
CA LYS A 248 20.40 1.37 -7.89
C LYS A 248 19.12 0.53 -7.76
N VAL A 249 18.10 0.81 -8.57
CA VAL A 249 16.86 0.03 -8.59
C VAL A 249 17.11 -1.44 -8.95
N ALA A 250 17.84 -1.68 -10.04
CA ALA A 250 18.16 -3.04 -10.50
C ALA A 250 18.91 -3.85 -9.44
N ASN A 251 19.82 -3.22 -8.72
CA ASN A 251 20.64 -3.83 -7.69
C ASN A 251 19.87 -4.22 -6.41
N ILE A 252 18.66 -3.71 -6.21
CA ILE A 252 17.79 -4.17 -5.12
C ILE A 252 17.39 -5.64 -5.32
N GLY A 253 17.35 -6.10 -6.58
CA GLY A 253 17.17 -7.51 -6.92
C GLY A 253 15.70 -7.97 -6.85
N VAL A 254 14.73 -7.08 -6.98
CA VAL A 254 13.31 -7.42 -7.15
C VAL A 254 13.04 -7.56 -8.65
N ALA A 255 12.73 -8.76 -9.10
CA ALA A 255 12.68 -9.13 -10.53
C ALA A 255 11.89 -8.14 -11.40
N GLU A 256 10.67 -7.78 -11.01
CA GLU A 256 9.81 -6.83 -11.71
C GLU A 256 10.48 -5.45 -11.90
N PHE A 257 11.16 -4.94 -10.87
CA PHE A 257 11.84 -3.64 -10.94
C PHE A 257 13.23 -3.73 -11.56
N THR A 258 13.87 -4.91 -11.53
CA THR A 258 15.12 -5.16 -12.25
C THR A 258 14.90 -5.11 -13.75
N THR A 259 13.90 -5.80 -14.28
CA THR A 259 13.55 -5.78 -15.71
C THR A 259 13.11 -4.39 -16.16
N ALA A 260 12.30 -3.70 -15.33
CA ALA A 260 11.88 -2.32 -15.59
C ALA A 260 13.07 -1.35 -15.64
N ALA A 261 13.98 -1.43 -14.68
CA ALA A 261 15.16 -0.57 -14.61
C ALA A 261 16.13 -0.83 -15.78
N ASN A 262 16.36 -2.09 -16.14
CA ASN A 262 17.17 -2.45 -17.30
C ASN A 262 16.57 -1.89 -18.61
N TYR A 263 15.26 -2.03 -18.78
CA TYR A 263 14.56 -1.45 -19.93
C TYR A 263 14.74 0.08 -19.99
N GLN A 264 14.58 0.77 -18.87
CA GLN A 264 14.76 2.22 -18.80
C GLN A 264 16.21 2.65 -19.10
N GLN A 265 17.20 1.88 -18.65
CA GLN A 265 18.61 2.15 -18.99
C GLN A 265 18.84 2.04 -20.50
N ALA A 266 18.29 1.00 -21.14
CA ALA A 266 18.38 0.86 -22.58
C ALA A 266 17.71 2.04 -23.32
N LEU A 267 16.52 2.47 -22.87
CA LEU A 267 15.84 3.65 -23.39
C LEU A 267 16.68 4.94 -23.26
N ILE A 268 17.40 5.13 -22.16
CA ILE A 268 18.26 6.29 -21.95
C ILE A 268 19.36 6.32 -23.02
N TYR A 269 20.03 5.20 -23.28
CA TYR A 269 21.05 5.11 -24.32
C TYR A 269 20.47 5.31 -25.71
N GLN A 270 19.35 4.66 -26.02
CA GLN A 270 18.64 4.80 -27.30
C GLN A 270 18.20 6.25 -27.53
N LYS A 271 17.68 6.92 -26.50
CA LYS A 271 17.27 8.32 -26.55
C LYS A 271 18.44 9.25 -26.84
N LEU A 272 19.60 9.06 -26.20
CA LEU A 272 20.77 9.89 -26.50
C LEU A 272 21.25 9.70 -27.94
N SER A 273 21.28 8.46 -28.45
CA SER A 273 21.60 8.16 -29.85
C SER A 273 20.65 8.88 -30.80
N ALA A 274 19.35 8.77 -30.57
CA ALA A 274 18.33 9.44 -31.39
C ALA A 274 18.44 10.97 -31.32
N ASP A 275 18.68 11.53 -30.15
CA ASP A 275 18.83 12.97 -29.96
C ASP A 275 20.09 13.52 -30.66
N LEU A 276 21.18 12.77 -30.72
CA LEU A 276 22.38 13.14 -31.50
C LEU A 276 22.03 13.23 -32.97
N MET A 277 21.35 12.24 -33.53
CA MET A 277 20.94 12.24 -34.93
C MET A 277 19.97 13.39 -35.27
N ALA A 278 19.05 13.69 -34.34
CA ALA A 278 18.07 14.77 -34.46
C ALA A 278 18.61 16.16 -34.06
N SER A 279 19.86 16.27 -33.63
CA SER A 279 20.42 17.52 -33.11
C SER A 279 20.42 18.64 -34.17
N GLU A 280 20.39 19.89 -33.70
CA GLU A 280 20.50 21.06 -34.54
C GLU A 280 21.78 20.98 -35.39
N LYS A 281 21.66 21.21 -36.72
CA LYS A 281 22.78 21.22 -37.61
C LYS A 281 23.40 22.63 -37.70
N PRO A 282 24.74 22.76 -37.86
CA PRO A 282 25.37 24.05 -38.05
C PRO A 282 24.82 24.75 -39.28
N LYS A 283 24.62 26.06 -39.18
CA LYS A 283 24.16 26.90 -40.31
C LYS A 283 25.28 27.21 -41.26
N GLY A 284 24.96 27.37 -42.54
CA GLY A 284 25.91 27.85 -43.57
C GLY A 284 26.87 26.78 -44.11
N MET A 285 26.59 25.50 -43.87
CA MET A 285 27.30 24.39 -44.49
C MET A 285 26.78 24.17 -45.93
N ASP A 286 27.69 23.84 -46.86
CA ASP A 286 27.30 23.27 -48.13
C ASP A 286 26.85 21.81 -47.97
N GLU A 287 26.24 21.24 -49.01
CA GLU A 287 25.63 19.92 -48.99
C GLU A 287 26.65 18.82 -48.64
N LEU A 288 27.86 18.87 -49.21
CA LEU A 288 28.90 17.87 -48.98
C LEU A 288 29.43 17.91 -47.52
N VAL A 289 29.63 19.12 -47.00
CA VAL A 289 30.07 19.29 -45.60
C VAL A 289 28.97 18.84 -44.62
N LEU A 290 27.69 19.08 -44.95
CA LEU A 290 26.58 18.61 -44.16
C LEU A 290 26.48 17.09 -44.14
N GLU A 291 26.67 16.41 -45.29
CA GLU A 291 26.73 14.95 -45.37
C GLU A 291 27.86 14.39 -44.50
N GLN A 292 29.05 14.96 -44.56
CA GLN A 292 30.18 14.57 -43.70
C GLN A 292 29.88 14.79 -42.23
N TYR A 293 29.21 15.89 -41.87
CA TYR A 293 28.81 16.17 -40.51
C TYR A 293 27.81 15.11 -39.97
N VAL A 294 26.85 14.68 -40.79
CA VAL A 294 25.89 13.64 -40.46
C VAL A 294 26.60 12.31 -40.22
N LEU A 295 27.56 11.93 -41.08
CA LEU A 295 28.37 10.72 -40.86
C LEU A 295 29.11 10.73 -39.54
N VAL A 296 29.68 11.87 -39.15
CA VAL A 296 30.33 12.01 -37.83
C VAL A 296 29.34 11.89 -36.69
N LEU A 297 28.11 12.41 -36.84
CA LEU A 297 27.05 12.21 -35.85
C LEU A 297 26.65 10.74 -35.72
N GLU A 298 26.53 9.99 -36.81
CA GLU A 298 26.25 8.57 -36.84
C GLU A 298 27.34 7.80 -36.10
N GLU A 299 28.61 8.06 -36.35
CA GLU A 299 29.75 7.46 -35.68
C GLU A 299 29.72 7.76 -34.15
N GLN A 300 29.29 8.94 -33.74
CA GLN A 300 29.16 9.30 -32.31
C GLN A 300 27.92 8.71 -31.64
N ALA A 301 26.84 8.52 -32.39
CA ALA A 301 25.58 7.99 -31.88
C ALA A 301 25.61 6.46 -31.76
N GLU A 302 26.31 5.77 -32.65
CA GLU A 302 26.33 4.30 -32.76
C GLU A 302 26.75 3.59 -31.45
N PRO A 303 27.78 4.02 -30.70
CA PRO A 303 28.13 3.34 -29.43
C PRO A 303 26.99 3.36 -28.41
N PHE A 304 26.16 4.39 -28.37
CA PHE A 304 24.99 4.48 -27.51
C PHE A 304 23.88 3.55 -27.99
N ASN A 305 23.66 3.49 -29.30
CA ASN A 305 22.70 2.57 -29.90
C ASN A 305 23.09 1.10 -29.62
N GLN A 306 24.35 0.73 -29.80
CA GLN A 306 24.85 -0.60 -29.48
C GLN A 306 24.70 -0.93 -27.99
N LYS A 307 24.95 0.03 -27.11
CA LYS A 307 24.75 -0.16 -25.68
C LYS A 307 23.29 -0.40 -25.31
N ALA A 308 22.36 0.30 -25.93
CA ALA A 308 20.94 0.04 -25.77
C ALA A 308 20.58 -1.39 -26.21
N ILE A 309 21.05 -1.82 -27.37
CA ILE A 309 20.83 -3.18 -27.91
C ILE A 309 21.38 -4.24 -26.95
N GLU A 310 22.58 -4.07 -26.42
CA GLU A 310 23.17 -5.01 -25.44
C GLU A 310 22.27 -5.17 -24.21
N ILE A 311 21.76 -4.07 -23.65
CA ILE A 311 20.92 -4.08 -22.45
C ILE A 311 19.55 -4.70 -22.78
N TYR A 312 18.93 -4.37 -23.91
CA TYR A 312 17.69 -5.02 -24.34
C TYR A 312 17.87 -6.52 -24.53
N LYS A 313 18.98 -6.97 -25.13
CA LYS A 313 19.32 -8.40 -25.28
C LYS A 313 19.49 -9.07 -23.92
N ALA A 314 20.19 -8.44 -22.98
CA ALA A 314 20.34 -8.97 -21.63
C ALA A 314 18.98 -9.11 -20.93
N ASN A 315 18.11 -8.10 -21.04
CA ASN A 315 16.78 -8.12 -20.46
C ASN A 315 15.88 -9.21 -21.11
N ALA A 316 15.89 -9.29 -22.45
CA ALA A 316 15.16 -10.31 -23.20
C ALA A 316 15.64 -11.75 -22.88
N ASN A 317 16.93 -11.94 -22.60
CA ASN A 317 17.46 -13.25 -22.23
C ASN A 317 16.98 -13.77 -20.87
N LEU A 318 16.37 -12.94 -20.04
CA LEU A 318 15.76 -13.36 -18.77
C LEU A 318 14.59 -14.33 -18.97
N VAL A 319 14.02 -14.39 -20.18
CA VAL A 319 13.03 -15.42 -20.56
C VAL A 319 13.57 -16.85 -20.34
N LYS A 320 14.87 -17.04 -20.45
CA LYS A 320 15.53 -18.35 -20.18
C LYS A 320 15.55 -18.74 -18.70
N GLN A 321 15.18 -17.80 -17.82
CA GLN A 321 15.06 -17.97 -16.37
C GLN A 321 13.59 -17.86 -15.93
N ASP A 322 12.65 -18.12 -16.86
CA ASP A 322 11.21 -18.03 -16.67
C ASP A 322 10.70 -16.61 -16.27
N VAL A 323 11.49 -15.57 -16.55
CA VAL A 323 11.07 -14.17 -16.34
C VAL A 323 10.57 -13.63 -17.67
N TYR A 324 9.24 -13.44 -17.77
CA TYR A 324 8.58 -12.90 -18.96
C TYR A 324 7.49 -11.89 -18.58
N ASP A 325 7.92 -10.71 -18.17
CA ASP A 325 7.03 -9.60 -17.83
C ASP A 325 6.89 -8.59 -18.99
N SER A 326 6.14 -7.52 -18.74
CA SER A 326 5.90 -6.48 -19.75
C SER A 326 7.17 -5.77 -20.22
N PHE A 327 8.22 -5.69 -19.40
CA PHE A 327 9.48 -5.02 -19.76
C PHE A 327 10.39 -5.93 -20.57
N VAL A 328 10.35 -7.24 -20.32
CA VAL A 328 10.96 -8.24 -21.20
C VAL A 328 10.30 -8.20 -22.58
N GLN A 329 8.95 -8.16 -22.64
CA GLN A 329 8.21 -8.02 -23.90
C GLN A 329 8.57 -6.74 -24.65
N LYS A 330 8.61 -5.60 -23.96
CA LYS A 330 9.04 -4.32 -24.54
C LYS A 330 10.46 -4.36 -25.05
N SER A 331 11.37 -5.10 -24.39
CA SER A 331 12.75 -5.28 -24.83
C SER A 331 12.81 -6.06 -26.15
N PHE A 332 11.99 -7.11 -26.31
CA PHE A 332 11.87 -7.81 -27.60
C PHE A 332 11.31 -6.90 -28.70
N SER A 333 10.30 -6.09 -28.39
CA SER A 333 9.75 -5.11 -29.35
C SER A 333 10.79 -4.10 -29.80
N ALA A 334 11.57 -3.53 -28.88
CA ALA A 334 12.66 -2.62 -29.18
C ALA A 334 13.74 -3.29 -30.06
N LEU A 335 14.10 -4.54 -29.77
CA LEU A 335 15.05 -5.32 -30.57
C LEU A 335 14.52 -5.61 -31.98
N ALA A 336 13.21 -5.82 -32.14
CA ALA A 336 12.58 -6.00 -33.44
C ALA A 336 12.65 -4.73 -34.33
N GLU A 337 12.71 -3.55 -33.73
CA GLU A 337 12.94 -2.29 -34.44
C GLU A 337 14.42 -2.04 -34.74
N LEU A 338 15.30 -2.31 -33.77
CA LEU A 338 16.73 -2.02 -33.86
C LEU A 338 17.51 -3.08 -34.64
N GLU A 339 17.14 -4.34 -34.56
CA GLU A 339 17.74 -5.50 -35.27
C GLU A 339 16.65 -6.33 -35.98
N PRO A 340 15.93 -5.77 -36.98
CA PRO A 340 14.76 -6.44 -37.58
C PRO A 340 15.10 -7.79 -38.22
N GLY A 341 16.30 -7.94 -38.80
CA GLY A 341 16.73 -9.18 -39.39
C GLY A 341 16.80 -10.37 -38.44
N ARG A 342 16.95 -10.11 -37.15
CA ARG A 342 17.03 -11.14 -36.09
C ARG A 342 15.74 -11.30 -35.30
N TYR A 343 15.04 -10.21 -35.01
CA TYR A 343 13.92 -10.19 -34.05
C TYR A 343 12.55 -9.95 -34.68
N LYS A 344 12.49 -9.39 -35.90
CA LYS A 344 11.23 -9.21 -36.64
C LYS A 344 10.94 -10.46 -37.48
N LYS A 345 10.63 -11.56 -36.79
CA LYS A 345 10.16 -12.78 -37.49
C LYS A 345 8.63 -12.72 -37.55
N SER A 346 8.05 -12.87 -38.77
CA SER A 346 6.65 -13.20 -38.92
C SER A 346 6.41 -14.60 -38.35
N GLU A 347 5.39 -14.77 -37.53
CA GLU A 347 4.89 -16.10 -37.21
C GLU A 347 4.52 -16.78 -38.55
N GLN A 348 5.24 -17.82 -38.92
CA GLN A 348 4.75 -18.74 -39.94
C GLN A 348 3.75 -19.64 -39.20
N ILE A 349 2.47 -19.42 -39.49
CA ILE A 349 1.48 -20.45 -39.21
C ILE A 349 1.86 -21.60 -40.14
N GLU A 350 2.49 -22.65 -39.62
CA GLU A 350 2.47 -23.93 -40.31
C GLU A 350 1.02 -24.34 -40.34
N ASP A 351 0.42 -24.32 -41.52
CA ASP A 351 -0.86 -25.01 -41.75
C ASP A 351 -0.67 -26.42 -41.24
N ALA A 352 -1.38 -26.76 -40.16
CA ALA A 352 -1.43 -28.10 -39.67
C ALA A 352 -1.83 -28.96 -40.86
N ILE A 353 -0.97 -29.92 -41.25
CA ILE A 353 -1.23 -30.86 -42.31
C ILE A 353 -2.46 -31.65 -41.87
N ASP A 354 -3.62 -31.27 -42.37
CA ASP A 354 -4.84 -32.07 -42.39
C ASP A 354 -4.62 -33.18 -43.42
N GLU A 355 -3.74 -34.11 -43.15
CA GLU A 355 -3.70 -35.39 -43.87
C GLU A 355 -3.14 -36.46 -42.94
N ILE A 356 -4.02 -37.02 -42.11
CA ILE A 356 -3.86 -38.40 -41.70
C ILE A 356 -5.18 -39.11 -42.04
N TYR A 357 -5.11 -39.95 -43.09
CA TYR A 357 -6.12 -40.96 -43.45
C TYR A 357 -6.39 -41.92 -42.30
#